data_43d7d73d64243ec07946585d7ea16a4a
#
_entry.id   43d7d73d64243ec07946585d7ea16a4a
#
_cell.length_a   1.000
_cell.length_b   1.000
_cell.length_c   1.000
_cell.angle_alpha   90.00
_cell.angle_beta   90.00
_cell.angle_gamma   90.00
#
_symmetry.space_group_name_H-M   'P 1'
#
loop_
_entity.id
_entity.type
_entity.pdbx_description
1 polymer ?
#
loop_
_entity_poly.entity_id
_entity_poly.type
_entity_poly.pdbx_seq_one_letter_code
_entity_poly.pdbx_strand_id
1 'polypeptide(L)'
;MKKIRTKIIMAILMCSLLTAAVIGTLAMYNSSRMASEDSKERARTEGELYAERINGIISQIEQSVNTLSDAVSNDFDYEAFVKSKKYADEYTELITDAAVNFASHTDGAVTAYVRYNPQYSNPTSGIFMSRDSLNDEFTLLTPTDFSMYDEDDSAHVGWYYQPVKAGHAMWMEPYLNENINVYMISYVVPLYASNGTS
;
A
#
# COMPACT_ATOMS: atom_id res chain seq x y z
N MET A 1 -29.95 79.55 8.97
CA MET A 1 -29.46 78.49 9.93
C MET A 1 -29.75 77.08 9.49
N LYS A 2 -30.86 76.68 8.85
CA LYS A 2 -31.18 75.34 8.40
C LYS A 2 -30.10 74.74 7.42
N LYS A 3 -29.57 75.54 6.50
CA LYS A 3 -28.53 75.07 5.53
C LYS A 3 -27.18 74.67 6.15
N ILE A 4 -26.75 75.29 7.25
CA ILE A 4 -25.50 74.96 7.95
C ILE A 4 -25.62 73.62 8.72
N ARG A 5 -26.74 73.44 9.40
CA ARG A 5 -27.04 72.20 10.13
C ARG A 5 -27.07 70.98 9.22
N THR A 6 -27.65 71.07 8.03
CA THR A 6 -27.69 70.03 7.04
C THR A 6 -26.28 69.69 6.49
N LYS A 7 -25.43 70.72 6.24
CA LYS A 7 -24.05 70.50 5.79
C LYS A 7 -23.21 69.77 6.84
N ILE A 8 -23.35 70.07 8.13
CA ILE A 8 -22.64 69.42 9.24
C ILE A 8 -23.09 67.95 9.37
N ILE A 9 -24.39 67.69 9.29
CA ILE A 9 -24.93 66.33 9.34
C ILE A 9 -24.42 65.51 8.14
N MET A 10 -24.45 66.04 6.96
CA MET A 10 -23.90 65.34 5.76
C MET A 10 -22.42 65.09 5.87
N ALA A 11 -21.61 65.98 6.39
CA ALA A 11 -20.18 65.79 6.59
C ALA A 11 -19.90 64.66 7.60
N ILE A 12 -20.65 64.62 8.73
CA ILE A 12 -20.54 63.58 9.74
C ILE A 12 -20.91 62.20 9.14
N LEU A 13 -22.01 62.11 8.39
CA LEU A 13 -22.45 60.89 7.73
C LEU A 13 -21.45 60.40 6.69
N MET A 14 -20.87 61.32 5.88
CA MET A 14 -19.81 60.93 4.92
C MET A 14 -18.56 60.40 5.63
N CYS A 15 -18.08 61.07 6.69
CA CYS A 15 -16.94 60.59 7.45
C CYS A 15 -17.20 59.23 8.11
N SER A 16 -18.38 59.00 8.68
CA SER A 16 -18.71 57.70 9.28
C SER A 16 -18.83 56.59 8.24
N LEU A 17 -19.38 56.84 7.07
CA LEU A 17 -19.42 55.89 5.94
C LEU A 17 -18.03 55.56 5.40
N LEU A 18 -17.17 56.56 5.27
CA LEU A 18 -15.79 56.34 4.82
C LEU A 18 -14.99 55.50 5.82
N THR A 19 -15.07 55.82 7.09
CA THR A 19 -14.40 55.02 8.14
C THR A 19 -14.93 53.58 8.21
N ALA A 20 -16.25 53.39 8.11
CA ALA A 20 -16.84 52.07 8.06
C ALA A 20 -16.40 51.26 6.83
N ALA A 21 -16.30 51.89 5.65
CA ALA A 21 -15.83 51.24 4.44
C ALA A 21 -14.36 50.83 4.54
N VAL A 22 -13.50 51.69 5.09
CA VAL A 22 -12.05 51.37 5.26
C VAL A 22 -11.87 50.23 6.25
N ILE A 23 -12.55 50.26 7.42
CA ILE A 23 -12.45 49.21 8.42
C ILE A 23 -13.00 47.88 7.87
N GLY A 24 -14.16 47.95 7.19
CA GLY A 24 -14.77 46.77 6.58
C GLY A 24 -13.90 46.08 5.52
N THR A 25 -13.29 46.87 4.65
CA THR A 25 -12.38 46.32 3.63
C THR A 25 -11.11 45.74 4.19
N LEU A 26 -10.49 46.37 5.20
CA LEU A 26 -9.33 45.85 5.91
C LEU A 26 -9.67 44.57 6.68
N ALA A 27 -10.79 44.53 7.36
CA ALA A 27 -11.27 43.34 8.11
C ALA A 27 -11.55 42.18 7.14
N MET A 28 -12.19 42.44 6.00
CA MET A 28 -12.47 41.43 4.99
C MET A 28 -11.18 40.89 4.32
N TYR A 29 -10.22 41.74 4.03
CA TYR A 29 -8.93 41.38 3.49
C TYR A 29 -8.15 40.48 4.46
N ASN A 30 -8.03 40.90 5.73
CA ASN A 30 -7.34 40.12 6.76
C ASN A 30 -8.06 38.80 7.04
N SER A 31 -9.37 38.78 7.11
CA SER A 31 -10.16 37.56 7.34
C SER A 31 -9.98 36.56 6.18
N SER A 32 -10.01 37.05 4.92
CA SER A 32 -9.81 36.21 3.75
C SER A 32 -8.40 35.63 3.71
N ARG A 33 -7.39 36.42 4.06
CA ARG A 33 -5.99 35.96 4.13
C ARG A 33 -5.82 34.90 5.21
N MET A 34 -6.31 35.15 6.42
CA MET A 34 -6.25 34.18 7.54
C MET A 34 -6.96 32.89 7.18
N ALA A 35 -8.15 32.95 6.59
CA ALA A 35 -8.88 31.76 6.15
C ALA A 35 -8.12 30.95 5.08
N SER A 36 -7.43 31.62 4.16
CA SER A 36 -6.60 30.96 3.14
C SER A 36 -5.36 30.31 3.74
N GLU A 37 -4.68 30.98 4.67
CA GLU A 37 -3.50 30.45 5.35
C GLU A 37 -3.88 29.24 6.23
N ASP A 38 -4.95 29.33 7.01
CA ASP A 38 -5.49 28.22 7.85
C ASP A 38 -5.89 27.00 6.99
N SER A 39 -6.56 27.25 5.85
CA SER A 39 -6.93 26.17 4.93
C SER A 39 -5.72 25.43 4.33
N LYS A 40 -4.66 26.17 3.99
CA LYS A 40 -3.41 25.58 3.47
C LYS A 40 -2.69 24.77 4.55
N GLU A 41 -2.63 25.28 5.77
CA GLU A 41 -2.00 24.58 6.90
C GLU A 41 -2.75 23.30 7.24
N ARG A 42 -4.09 23.34 7.26
CA ARG A 42 -4.92 22.14 7.47
C ARG A 42 -4.69 21.10 6.38
N ALA A 43 -4.73 21.52 5.10
CA ALA A 43 -4.50 20.60 3.99
C ALA A 43 -3.11 19.97 4.03
N ARG A 44 -2.08 20.72 4.45
CA ARG A 44 -0.73 20.21 4.65
C ARG A 44 -0.67 19.19 5.79
N THR A 45 -1.25 19.53 6.95
CA THR A 45 -1.26 18.63 8.12
C THR A 45 -2.01 17.34 7.83
N GLU A 46 -3.16 17.42 7.14
CA GLU A 46 -3.91 16.24 6.70
C GLU A 46 -3.08 15.40 5.72
N GLY A 47 -2.41 16.04 4.76
CA GLY A 47 -1.53 15.35 3.81
C GLY A 47 -0.37 14.62 4.50
N GLU A 48 0.29 15.27 5.47
CA GLU A 48 1.35 14.66 6.28
C GLU A 48 0.83 13.45 7.08
N LEU A 49 -0.35 13.57 7.69
CA LEU A 49 -0.98 12.48 8.43
C LEU A 49 -1.31 11.27 7.54
N TYR A 50 -1.84 11.51 6.33
CA TYR A 50 -2.10 10.43 5.37
C TYR A 50 -0.80 9.77 4.89
N ALA A 51 0.24 10.54 4.64
CA ALA A 51 1.55 10.01 4.25
C ALA A 51 2.16 9.13 5.35
N GLU A 52 2.10 9.57 6.61
CA GLU A 52 2.55 8.78 7.76
C GLU A 52 1.77 7.46 7.89
N ARG A 53 0.45 7.51 7.70
CA ARG A 53 -0.40 6.31 7.74
C ARG A 53 -0.04 5.31 6.64
N ILE A 54 0.13 5.78 5.40
CA ILE A 54 0.54 4.94 4.28
C ILE A 54 1.92 4.32 4.54
N ASN A 55 2.88 5.11 5.01
CA ASN A 55 4.21 4.62 5.35
C ASN A 55 4.16 3.58 6.47
N GLY A 56 3.28 3.75 7.46
CA GLY A 56 3.05 2.77 8.51
C GLY A 56 2.56 1.43 7.96
N ILE A 57 1.58 1.43 7.05
CA ILE A 57 1.06 0.23 6.39
C ILE A 57 2.16 -0.47 5.56
N ILE A 58 2.90 0.30 4.76
CA ILE A 58 4.02 -0.21 3.95
C ILE A 58 5.05 -0.91 4.83
N SER A 59 5.50 -0.24 5.90
CA SER A 59 6.50 -0.81 6.83
C SER A 59 5.97 -2.06 7.54
N GLN A 60 4.70 -2.12 7.87
CA GLN A 60 4.09 -3.28 8.50
C GLN A 60 4.03 -4.48 7.54
N ILE A 61 3.69 -4.24 6.26
CA ILE A 61 3.71 -5.28 5.23
C ILE A 61 5.13 -5.82 5.06
N GLU A 62 6.14 -4.94 4.91
CA GLU A 62 7.55 -5.34 4.79
C GLU A 62 8.00 -6.19 5.99
N GLN A 63 7.70 -5.74 7.21
CA GLN A 63 8.07 -6.47 8.42
C GLN A 63 7.37 -7.83 8.50
N SER A 64 6.08 -7.89 8.18
CA SER A 64 5.30 -9.12 8.21
C SER A 64 5.83 -10.15 7.20
N VAL A 65 6.07 -9.72 5.95
CA VAL A 65 6.58 -10.60 4.89
C VAL A 65 8.00 -11.07 5.22
N ASN A 66 8.88 -10.19 5.70
CA ASN A 66 10.23 -10.58 6.09
C ASN A 66 10.21 -11.60 7.25
N THR A 67 9.35 -11.40 8.26
CA THR A 67 9.22 -12.32 9.39
C THR A 67 8.69 -13.70 8.94
N LEU A 68 7.68 -13.71 8.05
CA LEU A 68 7.18 -14.96 7.48
C LEU A 68 8.25 -15.65 6.63
N SER A 69 9.00 -14.88 5.84
CA SER A 69 10.09 -15.39 4.99
C SER A 69 11.17 -16.08 5.83
N ASP A 70 11.58 -15.46 6.94
CA ASP A 70 12.54 -16.06 7.86
C ASP A 70 11.99 -17.34 8.50
N ALA A 71 10.73 -17.32 8.93
CA ALA A 71 10.08 -18.49 9.53
C ALA A 71 9.96 -19.65 8.54
N VAL A 72 9.57 -19.37 7.30
CA VAL A 72 9.44 -20.37 6.23
C VAL A 72 10.81 -20.91 5.80
N SER A 73 11.84 -20.07 5.74
CA SER A 73 13.18 -20.51 5.30
C SER A 73 13.91 -21.37 6.32
N ASN A 74 13.64 -21.16 7.61
CA ASN A 74 14.37 -21.81 8.71
C ASN A 74 14.21 -23.33 8.72
N ASP A 75 13.01 -23.83 8.41
CA ASP A 75 12.68 -25.27 8.47
C ASP A 75 12.59 -25.92 7.08
N PHE A 76 12.96 -25.18 6.00
CA PHE A 76 12.89 -25.67 4.64
C PHE A 76 14.07 -26.58 4.29
N ASP A 77 13.79 -27.85 3.98
CA ASP A 77 14.80 -28.81 3.53
C ASP A 77 15.01 -28.72 2.01
N TYR A 78 16.01 -27.94 1.62
CA TYR A 78 16.37 -27.74 0.23
C TYR A 78 16.78 -29.05 -0.47
N GLU A 79 17.49 -29.97 0.22
CA GLU A 79 17.90 -31.24 -0.40
C GLU A 79 16.70 -32.14 -0.71
N ALA A 80 15.70 -32.17 0.18
CA ALA A 80 14.45 -32.87 -0.07
C ALA A 80 13.66 -32.23 -1.21
N PHE A 81 13.65 -30.90 -1.28
CA PHE A 81 12.96 -30.13 -2.30
C PHE A 81 13.47 -30.43 -3.72
N VAL A 82 14.78 -30.41 -3.95
CA VAL A 82 15.34 -30.71 -5.29
C VAL A 82 15.21 -32.19 -5.68
N LYS A 83 15.03 -33.09 -4.71
CA LYS A 83 14.89 -34.53 -4.95
C LYS A 83 13.44 -34.97 -5.23
N SER A 84 12.44 -34.21 -4.77
CA SER A 84 11.04 -34.61 -4.86
C SER A 84 10.12 -33.41 -5.03
N LYS A 85 9.42 -33.34 -6.15
CA LYS A 85 8.38 -32.32 -6.38
C LYS A 85 7.24 -32.36 -5.31
N LYS A 86 7.02 -33.51 -4.72
CA LYS A 86 6.00 -33.70 -3.68
C LYS A 86 6.34 -32.95 -2.38
N TYR A 87 7.64 -32.73 -2.12
CA TYR A 87 8.07 -32.00 -0.94
C TYR A 87 7.46 -30.58 -0.86
N ALA A 88 7.40 -29.86 -2.00
CA ALA A 88 6.80 -28.53 -2.06
C ALA A 88 5.34 -28.55 -1.57
N ASP A 89 4.56 -29.53 -1.99
CA ASP A 89 3.14 -29.65 -1.59
C ASP A 89 3.02 -30.01 -0.11
N GLU A 90 3.83 -30.96 0.39
CA GLU A 90 3.86 -31.34 1.82
C GLU A 90 4.30 -30.17 2.71
N TYR A 91 5.30 -29.41 2.29
CA TYR A 91 5.75 -28.24 3.02
C TYR A 91 4.73 -27.11 2.97
N THR A 92 4.01 -26.94 1.86
CA THR A 92 2.90 -25.98 1.74
C THR A 92 1.83 -26.25 2.81
N GLU A 93 1.42 -27.51 2.98
CA GLU A 93 0.44 -27.89 4.01
C GLU A 93 0.92 -27.48 5.42
N LEU A 94 2.21 -27.69 5.70
CA LEU A 94 2.81 -27.38 7.02
C LEU A 94 2.80 -25.88 7.34
N ILE A 95 3.06 -25.01 6.33
CA ILE A 95 3.20 -23.57 6.55
C ILE A 95 1.91 -22.78 6.31
N THR A 96 0.84 -23.39 5.78
CA THR A 96 -0.38 -22.69 5.38
C THR A 96 -1.01 -21.93 6.54
N ASP A 97 -1.19 -22.56 7.70
CA ASP A 97 -1.81 -21.91 8.86
C ASP A 97 -0.98 -20.72 9.37
N ALA A 98 0.34 -20.83 9.34
CA ALA A 98 1.23 -19.73 9.70
C ALA A 98 1.09 -18.58 8.70
N ALA A 99 1.10 -18.86 7.39
CA ALA A 99 0.96 -17.85 6.35
C ALA A 99 -0.40 -17.12 6.43
N VAL A 100 -1.50 -17.86 6.65
CA VAL A 100 -2.83 -17.27 6.86
C VAL A 100 -2.83 -16.38 8.09
N ASN A 101 -2.24 -16.82 9.19
CA ASN A 101 -2.17 -16.04 10.42
C ASN A 101 -1.38 -14.74 10.23
N PHE A 102 -0.20 -14.78 9.60
CA PHE A 102 0.58 -13.57 9.29
C PHE A 102 -0.19 -12.61 8.40
N ALA A 103 -0.78 -13.10 7.30
CA ALA A 103 -1.56 -12.26 6.39
C ALA A 103 -2.76 -11.61 7.08
N SER A 104 -3.47 -12.37 7.93
CA SER A 104 -4.67 -11.87 8.64
C SER A 104 -4.34 -10.77 9.64
N HIS A 105 -3.15 -10.75 10.22
CA HIS A 105 -2.68 -9.74 11.16
C HIS A 105 -1.84 -8.62 10.51
N THR A 106 -1.77 -8.61 9.18
CA THR A 106 -1.07 -7.56 8.44
C THR A 106 -2.06 -6.54 7.90
N ASP A 107 -2.01 -5.33 8.43
CA ASP A 107 -2.86 -4.22 7.96
C ASP A 107 -2.57 -3.91 6.49
N GLY A 108 -3.63 -3.69 5.71
CA GLY A 108 -3.51 -3.38 4.29
C GLY A 108 -3.29 -4.58 3.37
N ALA A 109 -2.98 -5.77 3.89
CA ALA A 109 -2.83 -6.96 3.06
C ALA A 109 -4.19 -7.43 2.50
N VAL A 110 -4.31 -7.55 1.18
CA VAL A 110 -5.49 -8.10 0.49
C VAL A 110 -5.20 -9.44 -0.16
N THR A 111 -3.93 -9.73 -0.43
CA THR A 111 -3.46 -11.02 -0.93
C THR A 111 -2.16 -11.39 -0.24
N ALA A 112 -1.89 -12.69 -0.15
CA ALA A 112 -0.58 -13.21 0.23
C ALA A 112 -0.30 -14.51 -0.54
N TYR A 113 0.97 -14.76 -0.80
CA TYR A 113 1.39 -15.95 -1.53
C TYR A 113 2.78 -16.42 -1.12
N VAL A 114 2.98 -17.73 -1.21
CA VAL A 114 4.29 -18.41 -1.13
C VAL A 114 4.41 -19.29 -2.36
N ARG A 115 5.45 -19.11 -3.15
CA ARG A 115 5.64 -19.87 -4.39
C ARG A 115 7.02 -20.49 -4.47
N TYR A 116 7.10 -21.65 -5.07
CA TYR A 116 8.33 -22.42 -5.24
C TYR A 116 8.86 -22.31 -6.66
N ASN A 117 10.15 -22.59 -6.82
CA ASN A 117 10.77 -22.67 -8.13
C ASN A 117 10.11 -23.80 -8.94
N PRO A 118 9.49 -23.49 -10.11
CA PRO A 118 8.75 -24.47 -10.90
C PRO A 118 9.62 -25.59 -11.49
N GLN A 119 10.94 -25.41 -11.50
CA GLN A 119 11.86 -26.46 -11.89
C GLN A 119 11.82 -27.67 -10.93
N TYR A 120 11.58 -27.41 -9.63
CA TYR A 120 11.64 -28.42 -8.57
C TYR A 120 10.27 -28.69 -7.93
N SER A 121 9.21 -28.03 -8.34
CA SER A 121 7.87 -28.16 -7.81
C SER A 121 6.83 -28.43 -8.91
N ASN A 122 5.57 -28.71 -8.53
CA ASN A 122 4.48 -28.66 -9.49
C ASN A 122 4.17 -27.19 -9.85
N PRO A 123 3.67 -26.92 -11.07
CA PRO A 123 3.47 -25.55 -11.54
C PRO A 123 2.52 -24.70 -10.68
N THR A 124 1.62 -25.35 -9.93
CA THR A 124 0.65 -24.74 -9.03
C THR A 124 1.03 -24.89 -7.55
N SER A 125 2.19 -25.50 -7.21
CA SER A 125 2.61 -25.66 -5.81
C SER A 125 2.78 -24.33 -5.10
N GLY A 126 2.32 -24.25 -3.87
CA GLY A 126 2.45 -23.08 -3.02
C GLY A 126 1.11 -22.56 -2.50
N ILE A 127 1.16 -21.42 -1.86
CA ILE A 127 0.01 -20.75 -1.29
C ILE A 127 -0.36 -19.54 -2.16
N PHE A 128 -1.63 -19.38 -2.42
CA PHE A 128 -2.22 -18.13 -2.87
C PHE A 128 -3.52 -17.91 -2.12
N MET A 129 -3.64 -16.79 -1.45
CA MET A 129 -4.83 -16.44 -0.70
C MET A 129 -5.21 -14.98 -0.95
N SER A 130 -6.51 -14.71 -0.89
CA SER A 130 -7.07 -13.38 -1.09
C SER A 130 -8.28 -13.15 -0.19
N ARG A 131 -8.60 -11.88 0.05
CA ARG A 131 -9.85 -11.43 0.67
C ARG A 131 -10.43 -10.26 -0.12
N ASP A 132 -11.75 -10.15 -0.15
CA ASP A 132 -12.45 -9.12 -0.92
C ASP A 132 -12.34 -7.73 -0.25
N SER A 133 -12.29 -7.71 1.07
CA SER A 133 -12.05 -6.50 1.85
C SER A 133 -11.11 -6.75 3.04
N LEU A 134 -10.58 -5.67 3.62
CA LEU A 134 -9.68 -5.75 4.78
C LEU A 134 -10.34 -6.34 6.05
N ASN A 135 -11.67 -6.42 6.08
CA ASN A 135 -12.42 -6.96 7.22
C ASN A 135 -12.83 -8.43 7.01
N ASP A 136 -12.60 -8.98 5.82
CA ASP A 136 -12.95 -10.36 5.49
C ASP A 136 -11.82 -11.32 5.84
N GLU A 137 -12.15 -12.60 6.00
CA GLU A 137 -11.18 -13.65 6.17
C GLU A 137 -10.50 -13.98 4.83
N PHE A 138 -9.26 -14.45 4.89
CA PHE A 138 -8.55 -14.94 3.71
C PHE A 138 -9.14 -16.25 3.21
N THR A 139 -9.33 -16.34 1.90
CA THR A 139 -9.73 -17.56 1.20
C THR A 139 -8.54 -18.09 0.39
N LEU A 140 -8.23 -19.37 0.55
CA LEU A 140 -7.22 -20.04 -0.26
C LEU A 140 -7.73 -20.24 -1.69
N LEU A 141 -6.92 -19.85 -2.64
CA LEU A 141 -7.19 -19.94 -4.08
C LEU A 141 -6.13 -20.81 -4.75
N THR A 142 -6.45 -21.31 -5.94
CA THR A 142 -5.44 -22.01 -6.76
C THR A 142 -4.37 -21.03 -7.21
N PRO A 143 -3.08 -21.31 -6.93
CA PRO A 143 -1.99 -20.46 -7.40
C PRO A 143 -1.90 -20.46 -8.94
N THR A 144 -1.30 -19.39 -9.50
CA THR A 144 -1.01 -19.28 -10.93
C THR A 144 -0.25 -20.51 -11.42
N ASP A 145 -0.71 -21.11 -12.52
CA ASP A 145 -0.04 -22.24 -13.14
C ASP A 145 1.14 -21.74 -13.99
N PHE A 146 2.36 -21.94 -13.51
CA PHE A 146 3.58 -21.52 -14.20
C PHE A 146 3.81 -22.24 -15.54
N SER A 147 3.17 -23.39 -15.79
CA SER A 147 3.30 -24.08 -17.07
C SER A 147 2.58 -23.39 -18.23
N MET A 148 1.73 -22.41 -17.94
CA MET A 148 0.97 -21.66 -18.94
C MET A 148 1.70 -20.43 -19.49
N TYR A 149 2.82 -20.03 -18.88
CA TYR A 149 3.49 -18.77 -19.17
C TYR A 149 5.00 -18.96 -19.29
N ASP A 150 5.64 -18.23 -20.20
CA ASP A 150 7.09 -18.16 -20.30
C ASP A 150 7.66 -17.28 -19.17
N GLU A 151 8.91 -17.50 -18.76
CA GLU A 151 9.56 -16.75 -17.67
C GLU A 151 9.69 -15.25 -17.93
N ASP A 152 9.66 -14.81 -19.17
CA ASP A 152 9.72 -13.41 -19.61
C ASP A 152 8.34 -12.74 -19.76
N ASP A 153 7.25 -13.49 -19.54
CA ASP A 153 5.91 -12.94 -19.46
C ASP A 153 5.72 -12.13 -18.18
N SER A 154 6.15 -10.87 -18.24
CA SER A 154 6.12 -9.98 -17.09
C SER A 154 4.71 -9.64 -16.61
N ALA A 155 3.69 -9.78 -17.47
CA ALA A 155 2.30 -9.48 -17.13
C ALA A 155 1.71 -10.54 -16.19
N HIS A 156 2.03 -11.81 -16.40
CA HIS A 156 1.44 -12.92 -15.67
C HIS A 156 2.32 -13.47 -14.55
N VAL A 157 3.66 -13.54 -14.78
CA VAL A 157 4.60 -14.15 -13.83
C VAL A 157 5.76 -13.24 -13.42
N GLY A 158 5.73 -11.97 -13.85
CA GLY A 158 6.78 -11.00 -13.51
C GLY A 158 6.94 -10.77 -12.01
N TRP A 159 5.86 -10.84 -11.24
CA TRP A 159 5.87 -10.72 -9.78
C TRP A 159 6.72 -11.83 -9.10
N TYR A 160 6.94 -12.96 -9.74
CA TYR A 160 7.82 -14.03 -9.27
C TYR A 160 9.26 -13.87 -9.83
N TYR A 161 9.41 -13.79 -11.14
CA TYR A 161 10.73 -13.83 -11.78
C TYR A 161 11.55 -12.54 -11.60
N GLN A 162 10.90 -11.37 -11.49
CA GLN A 162 11.65 -10.11 -11.33
C GLN A 162 12.40 -10.05 -10.00
N PRO A 163 11.81 -10.31 -8.81
CA PRO A 163 12.54 -10.36 -7.56
C PRO A 163 13.62 -11.43 -7.51
N VAL A 164 13.36 -12.61 -8.10
CA VAL A 164 14.35 -13.69 -8.21
C VAL A 164 15.55 -13.25 -9.05
N LYS A 165 15.34 -12.62 -10.20
CA LYS A 165 16.40 -12.08 -11.03
C LYS A 165 17.16 -10.92 -10.37
N ALA A 166 16.46 -10.09 -9.60
CA ALA A 166 17.05 -8.96 -8.86
C ALA A 166 17.91 -9.42 -7.67
N GLY A 167 17.61 -10.58 -7.09
CA GLY A 167 18.36 -11.14 -5.97
C GLY A 167 18.08 -10.48 -4.61
N HIS A 168 17.03 -9.67 -4.51
CA HIS A 168 16.66 -8.98 -3.27
C HIS A 168 15.16 -8.72 -3.20
N ALA A 169 14.68 -8.46 -1.98
CA ALA A 169 13.30 -8.05 -1.73
C ALA A 169 12.98 -6.73 -2.41
N MET A 170 11.78 -6.62 -2.98
CA MET A 170 11.36 -5.40 -3.67
C MET A 170 9.84 -5.23 -3.68
N TRP A 171 9.42 -3.97 -3.79
CA TRP A 171 8.06 -3.62 -4.18
C TRP A 171 7.91 -3.72 -5.69
N MET A 172 6.87 -4.40 -6.12
CA MET A 172 6.51 -4.47 -7.53
C MET A 172 5.82 -3.18 -7.97
N GLU A 173 6.02 -2.78 -9.23
CA GLU A 173 5.19 -1.75 -9.86
C GLU A 173 3.71 -2.17 -9.83
N PRO A 174 2.75 -1.22 -9.82
CA PRO A 174 1.33 -1.55 -9.84
C PRO A 174 0.97 -2.43 -11.03
N TYR A 175 0.33 -3.57 -10.78
CA TYR A 175 -0.10 -4.51 -11.82
C TYR A 175 -1.53 -5.01 -11.56
N LEU A 176 -2.18 -5.48 -12.62
CA LEU A 176 -3.45 -6.17 -12.52
C LEU A 176 -3.20 -7.64 -12.17
N ASN A 177 -3.68 -8.09 -11.02
CA ASN A 177 -3.72 -9.52 -10.73
C ASN A 177 -4.99 -10.11 -11.35
N GLU A 178 -4.83 -10.83 -12.46
CA GLU A 178 -5.95 -11.38 -13.23
C GLU A 178 -6.72 -12.48 -12.48
N ASN A 179 -6.09 -13.20 -11.55
CA ASN A 179 -6.77 -14.23 -10.76
C ASN A 179 -7.91 -13.68 -9.90
N ILE A 180 -7.78 -12.43 -9.44
CA ILE A 180 -8.76 -11.76 -8.58
C ILE A 180 -9.30 -10.46 -9.21
N ASN A 181 -8.82 -10.10 -10.40
CA ASN A 181 -9.20 -8.90 -11.15
C ASN A 181 -9.06 -7.60 -10.33
N VAL A 182 -7.93 -7.46 -9.59
CA VAL A 182 -7.64 -6.30 -8.73
C VAL A 182 -6.29 -5.71 -9.09
N TYR A 183 -6.23 -4.38 -9.20
CA TYR A 183 -4.95 -3.65 -9.27
C TYR A 183 -4.31 -3.63 -7.89
N MET A 184 -3.04 -4.02 -7.84
CA MET A 184 -2.29 -4.12 -6.59
C MET A 184 -0.82 -3.78 -6.77
N ILE A 185 -0.17 -3.54 -5.64
CA ILE A 185 1.29 -3.57 -5.48
C ILE A 185 1.63 -4.74 -4.56
N SER A 186 2.76 -5.39 -4.78
CA SER A 186 3.21 -6.49 -3.92
C SER A 186 4.62 -6.24 -3.43
N TYR A 187 4.87 -6.52 -2.16
CA TYR A 187 6.21 -6.65 -1.62
C TYR A 187 6.62 -8.12 -1.69
N VAL A 188 7.70 -8.42 -2.37
CA VAL A 188 8.14 -9.79 -2.64
C VAL A 188 9.56 -10.01 -2.15
N VAL A 189 9.75 -11.09 -1.41
CA VAL A 189 11.05 -11.52 -0.88
C VAL A 189 11.44 -12.84 -1.55
N PRO A 190 12.47 -12.87 -2.40
CA PRO A 190 13.00 -14.11 -2.94
C PRO A 190 13.78 -14.86 -1.85
N LEU A 191 13.51 -16.16 -1.71
CA LEU A 191 14.18 -17.02 -0.74
C LEU A 191 15.21 -17.89 -1.47
N TYR A 192 16.42 -17.96 -0.92
CA TYR A 192 17.50 -18.74 -1.49
C TYR A 192 17.96 -19.78 -0.48
N ALA A 193 18.31 -20.95 -0.98
CA ALA A 193 19.01 -21.94 -0.16
C ALA A 193 20.35 -21.37 0.33
N SER A 194 20.83 -21.88 1.46
CA SER A 194 22.09 -21.46 2.07
C SER A 194 23.33 -21.60 1.17
N ASN A 195 23.21 -22.35 0.06
CA ASN A 195 24.23 -22.51 -0.97
C ASN A 195 24.11 -21.51 -2.14
N GLY A 196 23.21 -20.52 -2.05
CA GLY A 196 23.02 -19.48 -3.07
C GLY A 196 22.20 -19.91 -4.30
N THR A 197 21.52 -21.07 -4.25
CA THR A 197 20.58 -21.50 -5.30
C THR A 197 19.17 -21.08 -4.93
N SER A 198 18.49 -20.39 -5.83
CA SER A 198 17.09 -19.93 -5.69
C SER A 198 16.09 -21.02 -6.05
#